data_0e6a94853f0dd3588131a55bbdc74467
#
_entry.id   0e6a94853f0dd3588131a55bbdc74467
#
_cell.length_a   1.000
_cell.length_b   1.000
_cell.length_c   1.000
_cell.angle_alpha   90.00
_cell.angle_beta   90.00
_cell.angle_gamma   90.00
#
_symmetry.space_group_name_H-M   'P 1'
#
loop_
_entity.id
_entity.type
_entity.pdbx_description
1 polymer ?
#
loop_
_entity_poly.entity_id
_entity_poly.type
_entity_poly.pdbx_seq_one_letter_code
_entity_poly.pdbx_strand_id
1 'polypeptide(L)'
;MNVIDKIIMGLKSIYLSFLYTIYNLFLNKNRFEETNEVHVVVSLTCFPGRIKKVYLTLESIMAQQYNNFKVVLYLSHEEFPKGLEDLPRSLIRLHKRGVDINFTCENIRSYKKLHYALSDFPELPVITADDDVLYPSRWVNDFMESHKLFHDDILFVRGHQITFDRNGNVKKYISFGKPAGYSASSLYIPTGVSGILYPPGCFFQDVQNKDIFMKLAPNADDIWYKVMTLLNGRKSRLIYKKPIHYPPILGTQKISLRKQNLSKQHLNNDTQLLNLIDYYSIELADFKKKE
;
A
#
# COMPACT_ATOMS: atom_id res chain seq x y z
N MET A 1 -12.50 15.17 7.72
CA MET A 1 -13.68 14.30 7.83
C MET A 1 -14.48 14.78 9.02
N ASN A 2 -15.74 15.15 8.82
CA ASN A 2 -16.62 15.62 9.89
C ASN A 2 -17.14 14.45 10.76
N VAL A 3 -17.90 14.71 11.82
CA VAL A 3 -18.39 13.68 12.75
C VAL A 3 -19.36 12.72 12.04
N ILE A 4 -20.23 13.25 11.18
CA ILE A 4 -21.21 12.45 10.42
C ILE A 4 -20.50 11.47 9.50
N ASP A 5 -19.47 11.92 8.76
CA ASP A 5 -18.69 11.05 7.87
C ASP A 5 -18.03 9.90 8.65
N LYS A 6 -17.54 10.17 9.87
CA LYS A 6 -16.94 9.14 10.74
C LYS A 6 -17.97 8.10 11.17
N ILE A 7 -19.18 8.54 11.52
CA ILE A 7 -20.28 7.63 11.91
C ILE A 7 -20.68 6.76 10.72
N ILE A 8 -20.92 7.36 9.54
CA ILE A 8 -21.28 6.64 8.32
C ILE A 8 -20.19 5.61 7.96
N MET A 9 -18.93 6.01 8.05
CA MET A 9 -17.80 5.12 7.78
C MET A 9 -17.74 3.95 8.81
N GLY A 10 -18.03 4.22 10.07
CA GLY A 10 -18.12 3.20 11.11
C GLY A 10 -19.23 2.19 10.85
N LEU A 11 -20.43 2.67 10.52
CA LEU A 11 -21.58 1.79 10.17
C LEU A 11 -21.27 0.96 8.92
N LYS A 12 -20.68 1.56 7.89
CA LYS A 12 -20.24 0.85 6.69
C LYS A 12 -19.19 -0.22 7.01
N SER A 13 -18.26 0.08 7.90
CA SER A 13 -17.23 -0.89 8.35
C SER A 13 -17.88 -2.08 9.06
N ILE A 14 -18.86 -1.87 9.95
CA ILE A 14 -19.59 -2.95 10.63
C ILE A 14 -20.32 -3.82 9.63
N TYR A 15 -21.11 -3.20 8.74
CA TYR A 15 -21.88 -3.91 7.72
C TYR A 15 -20.99 -4.76 6.82
N LEU A 16 -19.93 -4.17 6.25
CA LEU A 16 -19.00 -4.89 5.37
C LEU A 16 -18.24 -5.99 6.11
N SER A 17 -17.84 -5.75 7.37
CA SER A 17 -17.16 -6.79 8.17
C SER A 17 -18.09 -7.98 8.42
N PHE A 18 -19.37 -7.75 8.69
CA PHE A 18 -20.36 -8.81 8.82
C PHE A 18 -20.54 -9.58 7.50
N LEU A 19 -20.73 -8.87 6.38
CA LEU A 19 -20.88 -9.46 5.04
C LEU A 19 -19.67 -10.33 4.67
N TYR A 20 -18.45 -9.80 4.83
CA TYR A 20 -17.23 -10.52 4.50
C TYR A 20 -16.92 -11.67 5.45
N THR A 21 -17.43 -11.63 6.68
CA THR A 21 -17.42 -12.80 7.58
C THR A 21 -18.30 -13.93 7.03
N ILE A 22 -19.49 -13.61 6.54
CA ILE A 22 -20.38 -14.57 5.88
C ILE A 22 -19.70 -15.13 4.62
N TYR A 23 -19.10 -14.28 3.78
CA TYR A 23 -18.38 -14.73 2.58
C TYR A 23 -17.25 -15.71 2.94
N ASN A 24 -16.46 -15.38 3.95
CA ASN A 24 -15.38 -16.25 4.41
C ASN A 24 -15.87 -17.62 4.92
N LEU A 25 -17.04 -17.66 5.55
CA LEU A 25 -17.58 -18.91 6.11
C LEU A 25 -18.23 -19.81 5.05
N PHE A 26 -18.90 -19.23 4.06
CA PHE A 26 -19.82 -19.97 3.17
C PHE A 26 -19.38 -20.02 1.71
N LEU A 27 -18.49 -19.14 1.24
CA LEU A 27 -17.98 -19.22 -0.13
C LEU A 27 -16.81 -20.20 -0.20
N ASN A 28 -16.98 -21.25 -1.01
CA ASN A 28 -15.97 -22.31 -1.21
C ASN A 28 -15.37 -22.31 -2.61
N LYS A 29 -15.92 -21.50 -3.54
CA LYS A 29 -15.46 -21.49 -4.94
C LYS A 29 -14.12 -20.78 -5.04
N ASN A 30 -13.15 -21.39 -5.74
CA ASN A 30 -11.94 -20.70 -6.17
C ASN A 30 -12.38 -19.55 -7.10
N ARG A 31 -11.83 -18.36 -6.86
CA ARG A 31 -12.17 -17.17 -7.66
C ARG A 31 -11.35 -17.14 -8.94
N PHE A 32 -10.11 -17.56 -8.87
CA PHE A 32 -9.17 -17.44 -9.96
C PHE A 32 -9.15 -18.75 -10.74
N GLU A 33 -9.66 -18.74 -11.97
CA GLU A 33 -9.53 -19.86 -12.89
C GLU A 33 -8.08 -19.89 -13.38
N GLU A 34 -7.46 -21.08 -13.48
CA GLU A 34 -6.07 -21.26 -13.91
C GLU A 34 -5.80 -20.71 -15.34
N THR A 35 -6.85 -20.50 -16.12
CA THR A 35 -6.79 -20.05 -17.50
C THR A 35 -6.81 -18.52 -17.67
N ASN A 36 -7.04 -17.76 -16.61
CA ASN A 36 -7.10 -16.31 -16.71
C ASN A 36 -5.68 -15.71 -16.73
N GLU A 37 -5.38 -14.94 -17.78
CA GLU A 37 -4.18 -14.12 -17.85
C GLU A 37 -4.17 -13.11 -16.69
N VAL A 38 -3.07 -13.06 -15.93
CA VAL A 38 -2.91 -12.12 -14.81
C VAL A 38 -2.38 -10.80 -15.35
N HIS A 39 -3.13 -9.72 -15.16
CA HIS A 39 -2.75 -8.38 -15.61
C HIS A 39 -2.17 -7.50 -14.48
N VAL A 40 -2.43 -7.85 -13.23
CA VAL A 40 -1.98 -7.08 -12.06
C VAL A 40 -1.93 -7.96 -10.81
N VAL A 41 -0.98 -7.67 -9.93
CA VAL A 41 -0.85 -8.32 -8.63
C VAL A 41 -1.34 -7.38 -7.54
N VAL A 42 -2.23 -7.84 -6.67
CA VAL A 42 -2.58 -7.15 -5.43
C VAL A 42 -1.77 -7.76 -4.30
N SER A 43 -0.88 -6.98 -3.73
CA SER A 43 0.06 -7.44 -2.72
C SER A 43 -0.15 -6.74 -1.38
N LEU A 44 -0.13 -7.52 -0.31
CA LEU A 44 -0.22 -7.01 1.05
C LEU A 44 0.65 -7.82 2.01
N THR A 45 0.85 -7.29 3.20
CA THR A 45 1.50 -7.97 4.32
C THR A 45 0.69 -7.79 5.58
N CYS A 46 0.88 -8.67 6.55
CA CYS A 46 0.25 -8.58 7.86
C CYS A 46 1.24 -9.02 8.93
N PHE A 47 0.94 -8.71 10.19
CA PHE A 47 1.72 -9.09 11.35
C PHE A 47 0.81 -9.76 12.41
N PRO A 48 1.35 -10.46 13.44
CA PRO A 48 0.55 -11.24 14.38
C PRO A 48 -0.58 -10.48 15.06
N GLY A 49 -0.38 -9.18 15.35
CA GLY A 49 -1.39 -8.34 16.00
C GLY A 49 -2.67 -8.12 15.17
N ARG A 50 -2.63 -8.33 13.86
CA ARG A 50 -3.77 -8.14 12.93
C ARG A 50 -4.18 -9.40 12.17
N ILE A 51 -3.41 -10.49 12.27
CA ILE A 51 -3.59 -11.71 11.48
C ILE A 51 -5.02 -12.30 11.58
N LYS A 52 -5.67 -12.15 12.73
CA LYS A 52 -7.05 -12.62 12.95
C LYS A 52 -8.11 -11.80 12.20
N LYS A 53 -7.77 -10.62 11.69
CA LYS A 53 -8.71 -9.69 11.05
C LYS A 53 -8.41 -9.41 9.59
N VAL A 54 -7.20 -9.66 9.11
CA VAL A 54 -6.79 -9.38 7.71
C VAL A 54 -7.66 -10.12 6.69
N TYR A 55 -8.30 -11.21 7.07
CA TYR A 55 -9.24 -11.91 6.18
C TYR A 55 -10.36 -11.00 5.67
N LEU A 56 -10.79 -10.00 6.45
CA LEU A 56 -11.82 -9.05 6.02
C LEU A 56 -11.33 -8.17 4.87
N THR A 57 -10.08 -7.71 4.94
CA THR A 57 -9.43 -7.01 3.83
C THR A 57 -9.33 -7.91 2.61
N LEU A 58 -8.84 -9.13 2.79
CA LEU A 58 -8.69 -10.10 1.69
C LEU A 58 -10.04 -10.46 1.07
N GLU A 59 -11.12 -10.65 1.84
CA GLU A 59 -12.46 -10.86 1.29
C GLU A 59 -12.94 -9.65 0.47
N SER A 60 -12.64 -8.42 0.90
CA SER A 60 -12.97 -7.23 0.13
C SER A 60 -12.20 -7.15 -1.20
N ILE A 61 -10.96 -7.65 -1.21
CA ILE A 61 -10.16 -7.77 -2.44
C ILE A 61 -10.68 -8.93 -3.30
N MET A 62 -11.02 -10.05 -2.70
CA MET A 62 -11.63 -11.19 -3.42
C MET A 62 -13.02 -10.85 -4.01
N ALA A 63 -13.72 -9.83 -3.52
CA ALA A 63 -15.00 -9.35 -4.02
C ALA A 63 -14.89 -8.28 -5.14
N GLN A 64 -13.70 -8.06 -5.73
CA GLN A 64 -13.51 -7.09 -6.81
C GLN A 64 -14.26 -7.48 -8.09
N GLN A 65 -14.69 -6.49 -8.87
CA GLN A 65 -15.34 -6.70 -10.17
C GLN A 65 -14.33 -7.04 -11.29
N TYR A 66 -13.08 -6.63 -11.15
CA TYR A 66 -12.00 -7.00 -12.04
C TYR A 66 -11.61 -8.46 -11.83
N ASN A 67 -11.35 -9.24 -12.89
CA ASN A 67 -11.11 -10.68 -12.77
C ASN A 67 -9.64 -11.09 -13.01
N ASN A 68 -8.90 -10.32 -13.80
CA ASN A 68 -7.54 -10.67 -14.24
C ASN A 68 -6.49 -10.17 -13.27
N PHE A 69 -6.56 -10.58 -12.00
CA PHE A 69 -5.58 -10.21 -10.98
C PHE A 69 -5.25 -11.38 -10.08
N LYS A 70 -4.13 -11.28 -9.40
CA LYS A 70 -3.65 -12.22 -8.41
C LYS A 70 -3.57 -11.54 -7.04
N VAL A 71 -3.80 -12.28 -5.96
CA VAL A 71 -3.67 -11.76 -4.59
C VAL A 71 -2.58 -12.51 -3.87
N VAL A 72 -1.61 -11.77 -3.31
CA VAL A 72 -0.49 -12.36 -2.55
C VAL A 72 -0.40 -11.69 -1.18
N LEU A 73 -0.41 -12.51 -0.13
CA LEU A 73 -0.15 -12.12 1.25
C LEU A 73 1.27 -12.56 1.65
N TYR A 74 2.18 -11.61 1.85
CA TYR A 74 3.53 -11.89 2.34
C TYR A 74 3.57 -11.86 3.87
N LEU A 75 4.01 -12.94 4.47
CA LEU A 75 4.22 -13.11 5.91
C LEU A 75 5.68 -13.48 6.18
N SER A 76 6.16 -13.31 7.40
CA SER A 76 7.54 -13.68 7.77
C SER A 76 7.55 -14.93 8.63
N HIS A 77 8.48 -15.85 8.34
CA HIS A 77 8.73 -17.02 9.22
C HIS A 77 9.20 -16.61 10.62
N GLU A 78 9.80 -15.43 10.79
CA GLU A 78 10.14 -14.91 12.13
C GLU A 78 8.88 -14.62 12.97
N GLU A 79 7.76 -14.22 12.32
CA GLU A 79 6.49 -13.94 12.98
C GLU A 79 5.55 -15.15 13.01
N PHE A 80 5.72 -16.09 12.06
CA PHE A 80 4.89 -17.28 11.86
C PHE A 80 5.79 -18.51 11.58
N PRO A 81 6.50 -19.03 12.60
CA PRO A 81 7.55 -20.04 12.41
C PRO A 81 7.03 -21.39 11.88
N LYS A 82 5.76 -21.73 12.12
CA LYS A 82 5.13 -22.95 11.60
C LYS A 82 4.41 -22.74 10.25
N GLY A 83 4.56 -21.55 9.64
CA GLY A 83 3.93 -21.24 8.36
C GLY A 83 2.40 -21.28 8.44
N LEU A 84 1.77 -22.06 7.56
CA LEU A 84 0.30 -22.15 7.49
C LEU A 84 -0.37 -22.63 8.78
N GLU A 85 0.31 -23.40 9.62
CA GLU A 85 -0.24 -23.91 10.88
C GLU A 85 -0.48 -22.79 11.92
N ASP A 86 0.28 -21.70 11.84
CA ASP A 86 0.09 -20.54 12.70
C ASP A 86 -1.09 -19.66 12.29
N LEU A 87 -1.68 -19.92 11.11
CA LEU A 87 -2.68 -19.05 10.55
C LEU A 87 -4.12 -19.41 11.01
N PRO A 88 -4.98 -18.42 11.21
CA PRO A 88 -6.37 -18.66 11.55
C PRO A 88 -7.11 -19.36 10.38
N ARG A 89 -8.11 -20.16 10.71
CA ARG A 89 -8.93 -20.91 9.72
C ARG A 89 -9.52 -19.99 8.63
N SER A 90 -9.77 -18.72 8.93
CA SER A 90 -10.26 -17.74 7.95
C SER A 90 -9.26 -17.51 6.82
N LEU A 91 -7.96 -17.48 7.08
CA LEU A 91 -6.92 -17.35 6.05
C LEU A 91 -6.72 -18.65 5.28
N ILE A 92 -6.80 -19.81 5.96
CA ILE A 92 -6.72 -21.10 5.28
C ILE A 92 -7.87 -21.29 4.28
N ARG A 93 -9.09 -20.80 4.60
CA ARG A 93 -10.21 -20.78 3.64
C ARG A 93 -9.92 -19.90 2.42
N LEU A 94 -9.34 -18.72 2.62
CA LEU A 94 -8.96 -17.81 1.53
C LEU A 94 -7.83 -18.40 0.67
N HIS A 95 -6.84 -19.03 1.30
CA HIS A 95 -5.77 -19.73 0.57
C HIS A 95 -6.34 -20.81 -0.36
N LYS A 96 -7.28 -21.64 0.12
CA LYS A 96 -7.99 -22.62 -0.71
C LYS A 96 -8.84 -22.01 -1.83
N ARG A 97 -9.17 -20.73 -1.74
CA ARG A 97 -9.94 -19.99 -2.74
C ARG A 97 -9.07 -19.16 -3.68
N GLY A 98 -7.74 -19.34 -3.65
CA GLY A 98 -6.80 -18.77 -4.59
C GLY A 98 -6.03 -17.54 -4.10
N VAL A 99 -6.06 -17.22 -2.81
CA VAL A 99 -5.12 -16.25 -2.23
C VAL A 99 -3.78 -16.94 -1.99
N ASP A 100 -2.71 -16.44 -2.62
CA ASP A 100 -1.37 -16.92 -2.34
C ASP A 100 -0.89 -16.39 -0.99
N ILE A 101 -0.36 -17.28 -0.16
CA ILE A 101 0.26 -16.93 1.12
C ILE A 101 1.72 -17.34 1.07
N ASN A 102 2.61 -16.37 0.96
CA ASN A 102 4.04 -16.58 0.83
C ASN A 102 4.75 -16.21 2.13
N PHE A 103 5.63 -17.11 2.60
CA PHE A 103 6.42 -16.88 3.80
C PHE A 103 7.83 -16.46 3.41
N THR A 104 8.26 -15.32 3.95
CA THR A 104 9.60 -14.76 3.74
C THR A 104 10.52 -15.15 4.89
N CYS A 105 11.83 -15.29 4.63
CA CYS A 105 12.80 -15.64 5.65
C CYS A 105 12.95 -14.52 6.69
N GLU A 106 12.83 -13.26 6.27
CA GLU A 106 13.12 -12.09 7.09
C GLU A 106 11.89 -11.21 7.30
N ASN A 107 11.83 -10.54 8.45
CA ASN A 107 10.80 -9.56 8.75
C ASN A 107 11.26 -8.15 8.42
N ILE A 108 11.07 -7.71 7.20
CA ILE A 108 11.29 -6.32 6.75
C ILE A 108 10.05 -5.43 6.91
N ARG A 109 9.17 -5.77 7.86
CA ARG A 109 7.98 -4.99 8.23
C ARG A 109 7.04 -4.72 7.04
N SER A 110 6.56 -3.45 6.87
CA SER A 110 5.66 -3.05 5.78
C SER A 110 6.27 -3.16 4.38
N TYR A 111 7.58 -3.19 4.28
CA TYR A 111 8.28 -3.40 3.00
C TYR A 111 7.93 -4.75 2.34
N LYS A 112 7.61 -5.79 3.13
CA LYS A 112 7.28 -7.13 2.61
C LYS A 112 6.27 -7.08 1.45
N LYS A 113 5.25 -6.20 1.55
CA LYS A 113 4.16 -6.14 0.56
C LYS A 113 4.63 -5.76 -0.86
N LEU A 114 5.71 -5.01 -1.01
CA LEU A 114 6.19 -4.61 -2.34
C LEU A 114 7.56 -5.20 -2.67
N HIS A 115 8.48 -5.26 -1.72
CA HIS A 115 9.82 -5.79 -1.91
C HIS A 115 9.84 -7.16 -2.58
N TYR A 116 9.07 -8.12 -2.06
CA TYR A 116 9.00 -9.47 -2.60
C TYR A 116 8.13 -9.54 -3.87
N ALA A 117 7.06 -8.76 -3.95
CA ALA A 117 6.23 -8.72 -5.14
C ALA A 117 6.98 -8.23 -6.39
N LEU A 118 7.94 -7.31 -6.24
CA LEU A 118 8.81 -6.86 -7.34
C LEU A 118 9.72 -7.98 -7.87
N SER A 119 10.16 -8.90 -6.99
CA SER A 119 10.97 -10.04 -7.40
C SER A 119 10.13 -11.17 -8.02
N ASP A 120 8.95 -11.44 -7.41
CA ASP A 120 8.10 -12.54 -7.83
C ASP A 120 7.34 -12.23 -9.14
N PHE A 121 7.07 -10.93 -9.41
CA PHE A 121 6.28 -10.47 -10.55
C PHE A 121 6.92 -9.25 -11.25
N PRO A 122 8.14 -9.37 -11.80
CA PRO A 122 8.90 -8.23 -12.32
C PRO A 122 8.24 -7.53 -13.51
N GLU A 123 7.41 -8.25 -14.28
CA GLU A 123 6.77 -7.75 -15.49
C GLU A 123 5.32 -7.28 -15.28
N LEU A 124 4.79 -7.44 -14.08
CA LEU A 124 3.40 -7.07 -13.78
C LEU A 124 3.32 -5.80 -12.93
N PRO A 125 2.32 -4.96 -13.17
CA PRO A 125 2.01 -3.89 -12.24
C PRO A 125 1.58 -4.47 -10.88
N VAL A 126 2.00 -3.82 -9.79
CA VAL A 126 1.69 -4.24 -8.42
C VAL A 126 0.84 -3.17 -7.74
N ILE A 127 -0.35 -3.54 -7.26
CA ILE A 127 -1.15 -2.71 -6.37
C ILE A 127 -0.85 -3.14 -4.93
N THR A 128 -0.32 -2.23 -4.12
CA THR A 128 -0.13 -2.49 -2.68
C THR A 128 -1.39 -2.18 -1.91
N ALA A 129 -1.73 -3.05 -0.96
CA ALA A 129 -2.87 -2.89 -0.05
C ALA A 129 -2.42 -2.95 1.42
N ASP A 130 -3.14 -2.27 2.31
CA ASP A 130 -2.95 -2.37 3.75
C ASP A 130 -3.89 -3.44 4.34
N ASP A 131 -3.49 -4.05 5.45
CA ASP A 131 -4.14 -5.20 6.07
C ASP A 131 -5.39 -4.87 6.92
N ASP A 132 -5.77 -3.60 6.98
CA ASP A 132 -6.84 -3.11 7.86
C ASP A 132 -7.89 -2.22 7.17
N VAL A 133 -8.00 -2.32 5.85
CA VAL A 133 -8.91 -1.52 5.01
C VAL A 133 -9.89 -2.43 4.28
N LEU A 134 -11.15 -1.99 4.15
CA LEU A 134 -12.19 -2.63 3.34
C LEU A 134 -12.29 -1.91 1.99
N TYR A 135 -11.81 -2.55 0.93
CA TYR A 135 -11.74 -1.96 -0.40
C TYR A 135 -13.10 -2.07 -1.14
N PRO A 136 -13.52 -1.02 -1.88
CA PRO A 136 -14.75 -1.09 -2.69
C PRO A 136 -14.58 -2.04 -3.87
N SER A 137 -15.67 -2.61 -4.39
CA SER A 137 -15.65 -3.64 -5.43
C SER A 137 -15.05 -3.20 -6.78
N ARG A 138 -14.97 -1.91 -7.05
CA ARG A 138 -14.34 -1.34 -8.27
C ARG A 138 -12.88 -0.93 -8.10
N TRP A 139 -12.30 -1.10 -6.92
CA TRP A 139 -10.99 -0.56 -6.59
C TRP A 139 -9.86 -1.02 -7.54
N VAL A 140 -9.76 -2.31 -7.83
CA VAL A 140 -8.79 -2.82 -8.82
C VAL A 140 -9.13 -2.31 -10.22
N ASN A 141 -10.42 -2.30 -10.60
CA ASN A 141 -10.84 -1.81 -11.90
C ASN A 141 -10.47 -0.32 -12.10
N ASP A 142 -10.71 0.53 -11.10
CA ASP A 142 -10.41 1.96 -11.17
C ASP A 142 -8.89 2.21 -11.33
N PHE A 143 -8.04 1.40 -10.69
CA PHE A 143 -6.60 1.43 -10.92
C PHE A 143 -6.24 1.00 -12.34
N MET A 144 -6.80 -0.09 -12.84
CA MET A 144 -6.46 -0.63 -14.16
C MET A 144 -6.99 0.26 -15.30
N GLU A 145 -8.14 0.88 -15.15
CA GLU A 145 -8.64 1.90 -16.10
C GLU A 145 -7.70 3.12 -16.13
N SER A 146 -7.24 3.58 -14.97
CA SER A 146 -6.28 4.68 -14.90
C SER A 146 -4.92 4.29 -15.46
N HIS A 147 -4.45 3.07 -15.20
CA HIS A 147 -3.17 2.56 -15.70
C HIS A 147 -3.14 2.45 -17.24
N LYS A 148 -4.22 2.07 -17.86
CA LYS A 148 -4.34 2.06 -19.34
C LYS A 148 -4.11 3.44 -19.97
N LEU A 149 -4.47 4.51 -19.25
CA LEU A 149 -4.30 5.89 -19.72
C LEU A 149 -2.94 6.49 -19.32
N PHE A 150 -2.38 6.06 -18.22
CA PHE A 150 -1.20 6.65 -17.58
C PHE A 150 -0.24 5.55 -17.12
N HIS A 151 0.24 4.76 -18.08
CA HIS A 151 1.01 3.53 -17.85
C HIS A 151 2.37 3.76 -17.16
N ASP A 152 2.92 4.97 -17.21
CA ASP A 152 4.21 5.33 -16.61
C ASP A 152 4.10 5.95 -15.22
N ASP A 153 2.91 6.38 -14.83
CA ASP A 153 2.69 7.08 -13.57
C ASP A 153 2.49 6.11 -12.39
N ILE A 154 2.97 6.52 -11.23
CA ILE A 154 2.62 5.85 -9.96
C ILE A 154 1.21 6.30 -9.58
N LEU A 155 0.25 5.39 -9.62
CA LEU A 155 -1.16 5.70 -9.38
C LEU A 155 -1.52 5.48 -7.92
N PHE A 156 -2.28 6.40 -7.32
CA PHE A 156 -2.64 6.28 -5.91
C PHE A 156 -4.02 6.89 -5.61
N VAL A 157 -4.60 6.43 -4.51
CA VAL A 157 -5.91 6.92 -4.02
C VAL A 157 -5.74 8.01 -2.98
N ARG A 158 -4.67 7.96 -2.19
CA ARG A 158 -4.39 8.88 -1.11
C ARG A 158 -2.91 9.16 -0.97
N GLY A 159 -2.59 10.39 -0.60
CA GLY A 159 -1.21 10.81 -0.41
C GLY A 159 -1.09 12.21 0.18
N HIS A 160 0.11 12.71 0.17
CA HIS A 160 0.46 14.07 0.56
C HIS A 160 1.14 14.79 -0.60
N GLN A 161 1.11 16.12 -0.57
CA GLN A 161 1.86 16.98 -1.49
C GLN A 161 3.00 17.65 -0.73
N ILE A 162 4.23 17.40 -1.15
CA ILE A 162 5.41 18.07 -0.60
C ILE A 162 5.21 19.59 -0.74
N THR A 163 5.46 20.33 0.33
CA THR A 163 5.40 21.80 0.37
C THR A 163 6.70 22.37 0.89
N PHE A 164 7.01 23.58 0.46
CA PHE A 164 8.24 24.28 0.79
C PHE A 164 7.96 25.51 1.65
N ASP A 165 8.93 25.91 2.45
CA ASP A 165 8.92 27.17 3.16
C ASP A 165 9.33 28.35 2.22
N ARG A 166 9.41 29.57 2.77
CA ARG A 166 9.80 30.77 2.03
C ARG A 166 11.25 30.73 1.54
N ASN A 167 12.10 29.95 2.19
CA ASN A 167 13.52 29.78 1.86
C ASN A 167 13.74 28.63 0.86
N GLY A 168 12.69 27.92 0.45
CA GLY A 168 12.77 26.80 -0.47
C GLY A 168 13.04 25.46 0.20
N ASN A 169 13.10 25.35 1.53
CA ASN A 169 13.30 24.09 2.24
C ASN A 169 12.00 23.29 2.32
N VAL A 170 12.10 21.98 2.32
CA VAL A 170 10.94 21.09 2.53
C VAL A 170 10.36 21.33 3.92
N LYS A 171 9.05 21.60 4.00
CA LYS A 171 8.35 21.71 5.27
C LYS A 171 8.27 20.35 5.98
N LYS A 172 7.91 20.37 7.27
CA LYS A 172 7.64 19.13 8.02
C LYS A 172 6.51 18.34 7.38
N TYR A 173 6.61 17.02 7.38
CA TYR A 173 5.65 16.08 6.79
C TYR A 173 4.20 16.36 7.23
N ILE A 174 3.98 16.70 8.50
CA ILE A 174 2.65 17.04 9.02
C ILE A 174 2.03 18.29 8.37
N SER A 175 2.86 19.15 7.77
CA SER A 175 2.46 20.39 7.10
C SER A 175 2.33 20.21 5.58
N PHE A 176 2.49 19.01 5.07
CA PHE A 176 2.30 18.73 3.65
C PHE A 176 0.86 18.95 3.21
N GLY A 177 0.70 19.41 1.96
CA GLY A 177 -0.59 19.62 1.34
C GLY A 177 -1.33 18.32 1.02
N LYS A 178 -2.51 18.49 0.45
CA LYS A 178 -3.29 17.38 -0.10
C LYS A 178 -3.19 17.40 -1.62
N PRO A 179 -2.92 16.27 -2.28
CA PRO A 179 -3.03 16.17 -3.72
C PRO A 179 -4.45 16.54 -4.18
N ALA A 180 -4.56 17.15 -5.36
CA ALA A 180 -5.84 17.51 -5.94
C ALA A 180 -5.78 17.48 -7.47
N GLY A 181 -6.92 17.19 -8.11
CA GLY A 181 -7.01 17.09 -9.58
C GLY A 181 -6.47 15.76 -10.11
N TYR A 182 -6.31 15.70 -11.43
CA TYR A 182 -5.88 14.49 -12.14
C TYR A 182 -4.46 14.63 -12.74
N SER A 183 -3.77 15.72 -12.48
CA SER A 183 -2.41 15.92 -12.97
C SER A 183 -1.41 15.08 -12.18
N ALA A 184 -0.43 14.49 -12.89
CA ALA A 184 0.69 13.85 -12.24
C ALA A 184 1.66 14.89 -11.68
N SER A 185 2.32 14.59 -10.59
CA SER A 185 3.30 15.48 -9.96
C SER A 185 4.42 14.70 -9.30
N SER A 186 5.65 15.18 -9.43
CA SER A 186 6.79 14.69 -8.69
C SER A 186 6.72 15.03 -7.18
N LEU A 187 5.90 16.02 -6.82
CA LEU A 187 5.69 16.46 -5.43
C LEU A 187 4.69 15.58 -4.66
N TYR A 188 3.98 14.69 -5.31
CA TYR A 188 3.04 13.82 -4.60
C TYR A 188 3.77 12.64 -3.96
N ILE A 189 3.52 12.43 -2.66
CA ILE A 189 3.92 11.24 -1.91
C ILE A 189 2.67 10.37 -1.75
N PRO A 190 2.53 9.27 -2.50
CA PRO A 190 1.52 8.27 -2.26
C PRO A 190 1.63 7.70 -0.84
N THR A 191 0.52 7.32 -0.22
CA THR A 191 0.51 6.58 1.05
C THR A 191 -0.22 5.25 0.87
N GLY A 192 0.33 4.16 1.41
CA GLY A 192 -0.15 2.79 1.21
C GLY A 192 -1.61 2.59 1.57
N VAL A 193 -2.10 3.36 2.56
CA VAL A 193 -3.51 3.32 2.94
C VAL A 193 -4.39 3.75 1.76
N SER A 194 -5.34 2.91 1.37
CA SER A 194 -6.22 3.03 0.20
C SER A 194 -5.64 2.55 -1.14
N GLY A 195 -4.36 2.21 -1.20
CA GLY A 195 -3.71 1.56 -2.34
C GLY A 195 -2.83 2.46 -3.19
N ILE A 196 -1.77 1.84 -3.73
CA ILE A 196 -0.85 2.44 -4.71
C ILE A 196 -0.57 1.39 -5.78
N LEU A 197 -0.68 1.76 -7.07
CA LEU A 197 -0.23 0.94 -8.19
C LEU A 197 1.14 1.41 -8.65
N TYR A 198 2.05 0.47 -8.73
CA TYR A 198 3.40 0.63 -9.26
C TYR A 198 3.54 -0.15 -10.57
N PRO A 199 3.77 0.53 -11.71
CA PRO A 199 4.03 -0.15 -12.99
C PRO A 199 5.41 -0.84 -13.00
N PRO A 200 5.62 -1.84 -13.85
CA PRO A 200 6.93 -2.47 -14.02
C PRO A 200 8.01 -1.45 -14.36
N GLY A 201 9.24 -1.66 -13.85
CA GLY A 201 10.39 -0.81 -14.16
C GLY A 201 10.28 0.65 -13.69
N CYS A 202 9.37 0.96 -12.75
CA CYS A 202 9.17 2.33 -12.28
C CYS A 202 10.19 2.80 -11.23
N PHE A 203 11.05 1.93 -10.74
CA PHE A 203 11.95 2.23 -9.63
C PHE A 203 13.40 2.40 -10.04
N PHE A 204 14.13 3.18 -9.26
CA PHE A 204 15.57 3.23 -9.28
C PHE A 204 16.18 1.90 -8.81
N GLN A 205 17.38 1.57 -9.27
CA GLN A 205 18.07 0.28 -9.05
C GLN A 205 18.15 -0.18 -7.58
N ASP A 206 18.23 0.75 -6.63
CA ASP A 206 18.39 0.45 -5.20
C ASP A 206 17.07 0.06 -4.50
N VAL A 207 15.94 0.02 -5.21
CA VAL A 207 14.62 -0.18 -4.62
C VAL A 207 14.54 -1.40 -3.69
N GLN A 208 15.26 -2.47 -4.02
CA GLN A 208 15.31 -3.71 -3.25
C GLN A 208 16.56 -3.82 -2.35
N ASN A 209 17.36 -2.77 -2.22
CA ASN A 209 18.51 -2.77 -1.33
C ASN A 209 18.10 -2.64 0.14
N LYS A 210 17.93 -3.80 0.79
CA LYS A 210 17.47 -3.91 2.19
C LYS A 210 18.36 -3.14 3.16
N ASP A 211 19.67 -3.20 2.98
CA ASP A 211 20.60 -2.57 3.91
C ASP A 211 20.45 -1.05 3.90
N ILE A 212 20.16 -0.48 2.73
CA ILE A 212 19.94 0.96 2.59
C ILE A 212 18.58 1.35 3.21
N PHE A 213 17.47 0.71 2.79
CA PHE A 213 16.18 1.15 3.29
C PHE A 213 15.97 0.88 4.79
N MET A 214 16.50 -0.22 5.32
CA MET A 214 16.43 -0.49 6.75
C MET A 214 17.30 0.45 7.59
N LYS A 215 18.37 0.99 7.00
CA LYS A 215 19.23 2.00 7.64
C LYS A 215 18.60 3.40 7.61
N LEU A 216 18.06 3.83 6.47
CA LEU A 216 17.65 5.22 6.23
C LEU A 216 16.17 5.47 6.53
N ALA A 217 15.30 4.51 6.24
CA ALA A 217 13.86 4.65 6.34
C ALA A 217 13.13 3.39 6.87
N PRO A 218 13.56 2.78 8.00
CA PRO A 218 13.09 1.46 8.43
C PRO A 218 11.58 1.36 8.73
N ASN A 219 10.89 2.49 8.88
CA ASN A 219 9.47 2.56 9.22
C ASN A 219 8.62 3.34 8.19
N ALA A 220 9.22 3.82 7.09
CA ALA A 220 8.58 4.71 6.14
C ALA A 220 8.72 4.18 4.69
N ASP A 221 8.19 2.99 4.45
CA ASP A 221 8.18 2.36 3.12
C ASP A 221 7.60 3.27 2.04
N ASP A 222 6.52 4.01 2.32
CA ASP A 222 5.91 4.96 1.38
C ASP A 222 6.91 6.06 0.95
N ILE A 223 7.74 6.54 1.88
CA ILE A 223 8.76 7.57 1.60
C ILE A 223 9.91 6.98 0.80
N TRP A 224 10.38 5.77 1.16
CA TRP A 224 11.39 5.05 0.40
C TRP A 224 10.97 4.86 -1.06
N TYR A 225 9.80 4.24 -1.29
CA TYR A 225 9.32 3.99 -2.64
C TYR A 225 9.06 5.27 -3.42
N LYS A 226 8.63 6.36 -2.75
CA LYS A 226 8.53 7.69 -3.38
C LYS A 226 9.90 8.18 -3.87
N VAL A 227 10.94 8.06 -3.05
CA VAL A 227 12.30 8.48 -3.44
C VAL A 227 12.82 7.63 -4.59
N MET A 228 12.63 6.31 -4.54
CA MET A 228 13.05 5.41 -5.63
C MET A 228 12.34 5.71 -6.95
N THR A 229 11.05 6.03 -6.94
CA THR A 229 10.34 6.42 -8.16
C THR A 229 10.74 7.80 -8.66
N LEU A 230 11.05 8.75 -7.75
CA LEU A 230 11.55 10.09 -8.10
C LEU A 230 12.92 10.01 -8.78
N LEU A 231 13.86 9.23 -8.23
CA LEU A 231 15.20 9.02 -8.81
C LEU A 231 15.10 8.40 -10.21
N ASN A 232 14.10 7.55 -10.44
CA ASN A 232 13.83 6.99 -11.77
C ASN A 232 13.00 7.92 -12.68
N GLY A 233 12.82 9.18 -12.31
CA GLY A 233 12.12 10.18 -13.12
C GLY A 233 10.61 10.05 -13.20
N ARG A 234 9.98 9.20 -12.36
CA ARG A 234 8.54 8.95 -12.40
C ARG A 234 7.74 9.97 -11.61
N LYS A 235 6.54 10.28 -12.09
CA LYS A 235 5.55 11.12 -11.41
C LYS A 235 4.50 10.25 -10.71
N SER A 236 3.82 10.83 -9.73
CA SER A 236 2.70 10.19 -9.05
C SER A 236 1.40 10.89 -9.42
N ARG A 237 0.31 10.12 -9.65
CA ARG A 237 -1.00 10.62 -10.07
C ARG A 237 -2.10 10.11 -9.16
N LEU A 238 -2.94 11.04 -8.68
CA LEU A 238 -4.15 10.70 -7.96
C LEU A 238 -5.21 10.19 -8.96
N ILE A 239 -5.78 9.00 -8.73
CA ILE A 239 -6.78 8.42 -9.67
C ILE A 239 -8.17 9.03 -9.52
N TYR A 240 -8.43 9.78 -8.45
CA TYR A 240 -9.68 10.50 -8.22
C TYR A 240 -9.43 12.01 -8.10
N LYS A 241 -10.48 12.81 -8.24
CA LYS A 241 -10.37 14.28 -8.11
C LYS A 241 -9.85 14.72 -6.74
N LYS A 242 -10.08 13.92 -5.68
CA LYS A 242 -9.66 14.18 -4.30
C LYS A 242 -9.28 12.86 -3.61
N PRO A 243 -8.38 12.88 -2.62
CA PRO A 243 -8.06 11.70 -1.83
C PRO A 243 -9.31 11.07 -1.17
N ILE A 244 -9.43 9.76 -1.26
CA ILE A 244 -10.53 9.01 -0.68
C ILE A 244 -10.04 8.17 0.51
N HIS A 245 -10.87 8.09 1.54
CA HIS A 245 -10.71 7.20 2.68
C HIS A 245 -11.69 6.05 2.56
N TYR A 246 -11.20 4.83 2.59
CA TYR A 246 -12.04 3.63 2.68
C TYR A 246 -12.28 3.24 4.13
N PRO A 247 -13.36 2.49 4.42
CA PRO A 247 -13.67 2.06 5.78
C PRO A 247 -12.54 1.21 6.37
N PRO A 248 -11.98 1.59 7.53
CA PRO A 248 -11.02 0.75 8.22
C PRO A 248 -11.72 -0.40 8.94
N ILE A 249 -11.04 -1.51 9.14
CA ILE A 249 -11.54 -2.59 10.00
C ILE A 249 -11.53 -2.10 11.45
N LEU A 250 -12.67 -2.23 12.14
CA LEU A 250 -12.80 -1.73 13.51
C LEU A 250 -11.85 -2.45 14.49
N GLY A 251 -11.23 -1.65 15.35
CA GLY A 251 -10.33 -2.14 16.40
C GLY A 251 -8.90 -2.46 15.94
N THR A 252 -8.54 -2.27 14.65
CA THR A 252 -7.16 -2.42 14.16
C THR A 252 -6.33 -1.15 14.31
N GLN A 253 -6.99 0.01 14.35
CA GLN A 253 -6.33 1.32 14.40
C GLN A 253 -5.56 1.61 15.69
N LYS A 254 -5.81 0.85 16.77
CA LYS A 254 -5.08 0.99 18.04
C LYS A 254 -3.60 0.60 17.91
N ILE A 255 -3.28 -0.30 16.97
CA ILE A 255 -1.96 -0.86 16.70
C ILE A 255 -1.49 -0.36 15.32
N SER A 256 -1.40 0.95 15.13
CA SER A 256 -0.98 1.50 13.83
C SER A 256 0.44 2.08 13.89
N LEU A 257 1.25 1.81 12.87
CA LEU A 257 2.57 2.41 12.66
C LEU A 257 2.53 3.95 12.61
N ARG A 258 1.38 4.53 12.24
CA ARG A 258 1.19 5.98 12.18
C ARG A 258 1.56 6.69 13.49
N LYS A 259 1.25 6.08 14.65
CA LYS A 259 1.60 6.69 15.94
C LYS A 259 3.10 6.76 16.15
N GLN A 260 3.84 5.76 15.70
CA GLN A 260 5.31 5.71 15.77
C GLN A 260 5.93 6.69 14.79
N ASN A 261 5.45 6.72 13.54
CA ASN A 261 5.99 7.54 12.45
C ASN A 261 5.72 9.05 12.63
N LEU A 262 4.71 9.44 13.41
CA LEU A 262 4.40 10.84 13.74
C LEU A 262 4.91 11.25 15.15
N SER A 263 5.54 10.34 15.90
CA SER A 263 6.07 10.66 17.22
C SER A 263 7.30 11.58 17.09
N LYS A 264 7.61 12.30 18.17
CA LYS A 264 8.83 13.14 18.26
C LYS A 264 10.12 12.32 18.47
N GLN A 265 10.06 10.99 18.38
CA GLN A 265 11.22 10.12 18.49
C GLN A 265 12.12 10.22 17.26
N HIS A 266 13.40 9.82 17.38
CA HIS A 266 14.48 10.03 16.40
C HIS A 266 14.25 9.49 14.97
N LEU A 267 13.27 8.63 14.72
CA LEU A 267 12.99 8.03 13.42
C LEU A 267 11.55 8.33 12.93
N ASN A 268 11.16 9.60 12.97
CA ASN A 268 9.90 10.03 12.37
C ASN A 268 10.01 10.19 10.83
N ASN A 269 8.89 10.45 10.15
CA ASN A 269 8.86 10.61 8.70
C ASN A 269 9.76 11.76 8.19
N ASP A 270 9.90 12.84 8.96
CA ASP A 270 10.76 13.96 8.57
C ASP A 270 12.23 13.52 8.53
N THR A 271 12.70 12.86 9.60
CA THR A 271 14.07 12.36 9.68
C THR A 271 14.36 11.33 8.58
N GLN A 272 13.43 10.40 8.33
CA GLN A 272 13.61 9.37 7.30
C GLN A 272 13.65 9.97 5.90
N LEU A 273 12.80 10.98 5.61
CA LEU A 273 12.84 11.70 4.33
C LEU A 273 14.16 12.46 4.15
N LEU A 274 14.62 13.18 5.19
CA LEU A 274 15.89 13.92 5.14
C LEU A 274 17.09 12.98 4.96
N ASN A 275 17.15 11.85 5.67
CA ASN A 275 18.20 10.85 5.49
C ASN A 275 18.30 10.39 4.03
N LEU A 276 17.17 10.20 3.35
CA LEU A 276 17.15 9.78 1.95
C LEU A 276 17.56 10.90 0.99
N ILE A 277 17.11 12.13 1.25
CA ILE A 277 17.49 13.32 0.48
C ILE A 277 19.02 13.50 0.55
N ASP A 278 19.59 13.42 1.75
CA ASP A 278 21.03 13.60 1.98
C ASP A 278 21.83 12.46 1.33
N TYR A 279 21.41 11.20 1.54
CA TYR A 279 22.13 10.03 1.02
C TYR A 279 22.18 10.00 -0.51
N TYR A 280 21.09 10.33 -1.18
CA TYR A 280 21.01 10.36 -2.64
C TYR A 280 21.34 11.74 -3.25
N SER A 281 21.76 12.70 -2.43
CA SER A 281 22.07 14.08 -2.85
C SER A 281 20.96 14.68 -3.71
N ILE A 282 19.70 14.47 -3.29
CA ILE A 282 18.52 14.97 -4.02
C ILE A 282 18.42 16.47 -3.80
N GLU A 283 18.59 17.25 -4.85
CA GLU A 283 18.31 18.68 -4.78
C GLU A 283 16.78 18.91 -4.67
N LEU A 284 16.38 19.80 -3.76
CA LEU A 284 14.96 20.16 -3.59
C LEU A 284 14.34 20.74 -4.88
N ALA A 285 15.17 21.32 -5.75
CA ALA A 285 14.80 21.72 -7.08
C ALA A 285 14.35 20.54 -7.97
N ASP A 286 14.83 19.32 -7.72
CA ASP A 286 14.48 18.14 -8.52
C ASP A 286 13.03 17.72 -8.32
N PHE A 287 12.46 17.96 -7.14
CA PHE A 287 11.03 17.82 -6.92
C PHE A 287 10.19 18.81 -7.73
N LYS A 288 10.75 19.96 -8.11
CA LYS A 288 10.05 21.03 -8.87
C LYS A 288 10.33 20.98 -10.37
N LYS A 289 11.56 20.64 -10.79
CA LYS A 289 11.99 20.68 -12.21
C LYS A 289 11.29 19.65 -13.12
N LYS A 290 10.64 18.64 -12.53
CA LYS A 290 9.94 17.57 -13.27
C LYS A 290 8.40 17.76 -13.28
N GLU A 291 7.88 18.96 -12.95
CA GLU A 291 6.46 19.34 -12.99
C GLU A 291 5.91 19.56 -14.42
#